data_e8be27a610269ba6e3ad586b9b7b9337
#
_entry.id   e8be27a610269ba6e3ad586b9b7b9337
#
_cell.length_a   1.000
_cell.length_b   1.000
_cell.length_c   1.000
_cell.angle_alpha   90.00
_cell.angle_beta   90.00
_cell.angle_gamma   90.00
#
_symmetry.space_group_name_H-M   'P 1'
#
loop_
_entity.id
_entity.type
_entity.pdbx_description
1 polymer ?
#
loop_
_entity_poly.entity_id
_entity_poly.type
_entity_poly.pdbx_seq_one_letter_code
_entity_poly.pdbx_strand_id
1 'polypeptide(L)'
;MNGDQSEARERTEPHRSPKVSQTASTNSASKDQSAASPASPKSGGCCGGSSQRRAPVFLSKEQLAELPTLQLISRFRRGVEAFDRRVFQLNERQIDTAFLPDAGVGRWPVRVLVGHVADADLAAIHRMRRVVGEENPVFANWDEDAFVDANLYGNVHEGYADDPEADHARVMNALGGPMAVIHTNRQWAGQWLLSLEDSAWSRSGMHPIRGVMTLRDILVSYIWHLEHHAKFLEKKLDLILGPAPIEEASGECCGGAEKSGGCGGGGCGCR
;
A
#
# COMPACT_ATOMS: atom_id res chain seq x y z
N MET A 1 -57.65 -29.05 27.32
CA MET A 1 -58.24 -27.70 27.27
C MET A 1 -57.39 -26.90 26.34
N ASN A 2 -57.98 -26.55 25.26
CA ASN A 2 -57.37 -25.89 24.10
C ASN A 2 -57.02 -24.43 24.36
N GLY A 3 -55.95 -23.98 23.79
CA GLY A 3 -55.61 -22.57 23.65
C GLY A 3 -54.75 -22.35 22.41
N ASP A 4 -55.48 -22.25 21.30
CA ASP A 4 -55.00 -21.78 20.03
C ASP A 4 -54.65 -20.27 20.08
N GLN A 5 -53.46 -19.85 19.69
CA GLN A 5 -53.19 -18.47 19.36
C GLN A 5 -52.34 -18.42 18.08
N SER A 6 -53.09 -18.21 17.01
CA SER A 6 -52.59 -17.80 15.69
C SER A 6 -52.01 -16.35 15.78
N GLU A 7 -50.69 -16.20 15.64
CA GLU A 7 -50.09 -14.89 15.40
C GLU A 7 -49.90 -14.63 13.89
N ALA A 8 -50.51 -13.55 13.47
CA ALA A 8 -50.52 -13.03 12.11
C ALA A 8 -49.13 -12.57 11.68
N ARG A 9 -48.66 -13.11 10.54
CA ARG A 9 -47.49 -12.61 9.83
C ARG A 9 -47.82 -11.31 9.10
N GLU A 10 -47.30 -10.22 9.56
CA GLU A 10 -47.28 -8.93 8.89
C GLU A 10 -46.25 -8.96 7.74
N ARG A 11 -46.78 -8.87 6.51
CA ARG A 11 -45.96 -8.77 5.28
C ARG A 11 -45.52 -7.31 5.13
N THR A 12 -44.25 -7.03 5.26
CA THR A 12 -43.67 -5.75 4.84
C THR A 12 -43.38 -5.76 3.35
N GLU A 13 -43.95 -4.79 2.65
CA GLU A 13 -43.77 -4.56 1.22
C GLU A 13 -42.34 -4.10 0.87
N PRO A 14 -41.82 -4.42 -0.33
CA PRO A 14 -40.47 -3.97 -0.73
C PRO A 14 -40.47 -2.51 -1.19
N HIS A 15 -39.57 -1.75 -0.63
CA HIS A 15 -39.28 -0.35 -0.94
C HIS A 15 -38.83 -0.18 -2.39
N ARG A 16 -39.62 0.55 -3.15
CA ARG A 16 -39.40 0.89 -4.56
C ARG A 16 -38.34 2.01 -4.67
N SER A 17 -37.21 1.73 -5.29
CA SER A 17 -36.18 2.72 -5.63
C SER A 17 -36.66 3.70 -6.73
N PRO A 18 -36.31 4.99 -6.67
CA PRO A 18 -36.65 5.95 -7.70
C PRO A 18 -35.78 5.78 -8.94
N LYS A 19 -36.46 5.80 -10.11
CA LYS A 19 -35.80 5.81 -11.44
C LYS A 19 -35.16 7.18 -11.68
N VAL A 20 -33.84 7.18 -11.90
CA VAL A 20 -33.11 8.35 -12.40
C VAL A 20 -33.31 8.46 -13.90
N SER A 21 -33.88 9.58 -14.33
CA SER A 21 -34.09 9.95 -15.73
C SER A 21 -32.78 10.47 -16.32
N GLN A 22 -32.29 9.81 -17.38
CA GLN A 22 -31.16 10.30 -18.18
C GLN A 22 -31.66 11.30 -19.20
N THR A 23 -31.27 12.56 -19.06
CA THR A 23 -31.41 13.56 -20.12
C THR A 23 -30.12 13.60 -20.94
N ALA A 24 -30.25 13.22 -22.20
CA ALA A 24 -29.20 13.36 -23.19
C ALA A 24 -29.05 14.85 -23.56
N SER A 25 -27.84 15.40 -23.42
CA SER A 25 -27.50 16.71 -23.96
C SER A 25 -26.57 16.53 -25.15
N THR A 26 -27.08 16.84 -26.31
CA THR A 26 -26.35 17.00 -27.56
C THR A 26 -25.63 18.35 -27.56
N ASN A 27 -24.30 18.34 -27.74
CA ASN A 27 -23.57 19.56 -28.03
C ASN A 27 -22.79 19.40 -29.34
N SER A 28 -23.16 20.36 -30.23
CA SER A 28 -22.67 20.56 -31.57
C SER A 28 -21.22 21.08 -31.63
N ALA A 29 -20.58 20.73 -32.70
CA ALA A 29 -19.25 21.17 -33.12
C ALA A 29 -19.15 22.64 -33.39
N SER A 30 -18.03 23.27 -33.04
CA SER A 30 -17.55 24.49 -33.67
C SER A 30 -16.03 24.52 -33.80
N LYS A 31 -15.65 24.90 -34.97
CA LYS A 31 -14.40 25.03 -35.72
C LYS A 31 -13.23 25.75 -35.05
N ASP A 32 -12.05 25.23 -35.45
CA ASP A 32 -10.80 25.92 -35.79
C ASP A 32 -10.47 27.28 -35.13
N GLN A 33 -9.39 27.28 -34.37
CA GLN A 33 -8.39 28.34 -34.42
C GLN A 33 -6.98 27.80 -34.11
N SER A 34 -6.13 27.87 -35.13
CA SER A 34 -4.70 27.64 -35.03
C SER A 34 -4.04 28.78 -34.26
N ALA A 35 -3.44 28.47 -33.12
CA ALA A 35 -2.56 29.38 -32.42
C ALA A 35 -1.16 28.78 -32.28
N ALA A 36 -0.17 29.52 -32.76
CA ALA A 36 1.24 29.17 -32.77
C ALA A 36 1.77 28.92 -31.36
N SER A 37 2.50 27.83 -31.19
CA SER A 37 3.21 27.51 -29.96
C SER A 37 4.41 28.43 -29.77
N PRO A 38 4.61 29.02 -28.58
CA PRO A 38 5.86 29.70 -28.24
C PRO A 38 6.97 28.66 -27.95
N ALA A 39 8.17 28.96 -28.41
CA ALA A 39 9.36 28.13 -28.24
C ALA A 39 9.65 27.85 -26.76
N SER A 40 9.88 26.57 -26.46
CA SER A 40 10.30 26.11 -25.12
C SER A 40 11.67 26.64 -24.74
N PRO A 41 11.87 27.13 -23.52
CA PRO A 41 13.21 27.46 -23.04
C PRO A 41 14.02 26.18 -22.86
N LYS A 42 15.28 26.18 -23.34
CA LYS A 42 16.23 25.10 -23.14
C LYS A 42 16.45 24.88 -21.65
N SER A 43 15.99 23.75 -21.13
CA SER A 43 16.23 23.32 -19.75
C SER A 43 17.72 23.07 -19.57
N GLY A 44 18.35 23.89 -18.75
CA GLY A 44 19.69 23.61 -18.22
C GLY A 44 19.65 22.30 -17.44
N GLY A 45 20.55 21.36 -17.80
CA GLY A 45 20.68 20.07 -17.14
C GLY A 45 21.03 20.27 -15.67
N CYS A 46 20.04 20.11 -14.77
CA CYS A 46 20.29 19.86 -13.37
C CYS A 46 20.96 18.50 -13.24
N CYS A 47 22.11 18.44 -12.59
CA CYS A 47 22.80 17.22 -12.18
C CYS A 47 21.79 16.35 -11.43
N GLY A 48 21.28 15.31 -12.10
CA GLY A 48 20.42 14.31 -11.48
C GLY A 48 21.24 13.53 -10.46
N GLY A 49 21.21 13.96 -9.21
CA GLY A 49 21.72 13.16 -8.11
C GLY A 49 20.94 11.86 -8.10
N SER A 50 21.59 10.75 -8.43
CA SER A 50 21.05 9.42 -8.19
C SER A 50 20.79 9.28 -6.69
N SER A 51 19.52 9.41 -6.28
CA SER A 51 19.09 9.14 -4.92
C SER A 51 19.36 7.67 -4.64
N GLN A 52 20.49 7.35 -4.06
CA GLN A 52 20.79 6.01 -3.54
C GLN A 52 19.69 5.65 -2.56
N ARG A 53 18.88 4.67 -2.94
CA ARG A 53 17.86 4.13 -2.04
C ARG A 53 18.58 3.41 -0.90
N ARG A 54 18.59 4.01 0.26
CA ARG A 54 18.94 3.29 1.49
C ARG A 54 17.91 2.17 1.66
N ALA A 55 18.40 0.95 1.93
CA ALA A 55 17.53 -0.16 2.31
C ALA A 55 16.56 0.28 3.42
N PRO A 56 15.29 -0.13 3.37
CA PRO A 56 14.31 0.23 4.37
C PRO A 56 14.78 -0.26 5.75
N VAL A 57 14.79 0.64 6.73
CA VAL A 57 15.09 0.30 8.12
C VAL A 57 13.79 -0.14 8.77
N PHE A 58 13.67 -1.44 9.05
CA PHE A 58 12.53 -2.01 9.76
C PHE A 58 12.73 -1.88 11.27
N LEU A 59 11.76 -1.29 11.95
CA LEU A 59 11.78 -1.10 13.39
C LEU A 59 10.98 -2.21 14.09
N SER A 60 11.33 -2.49 15.36
CA SER A 60 10.49 -3.31 16.22
C SER A 60 9.20 -2.57 16.58
N LYS A 61 8.19 -3.27 17.09
CA LYS A 61 6.92 -2.67 17.50
C LYS A 61 7.13 -1.68 18.65
N GLU A 62 8.05 -2.01 19.56
CA GLU A 62 8.43 -1.18 20.71
C GLU A 62 9.11 0.11 20.22
N GLN A 63 10.05 -0.01 19.28
CA GLN A 63 10.72 1.17 18.68
C GLN A 63 9.73 2.07 17.94
N LEU A 64 8.76 1.48 17.24
CA LEU A 64 7.69 2.26 16.61
C LEU A 64 6.81 2.98 17.64
N ALA A 65 6.51 2.34 18.78
CA ALA A 65 5.70 2.95 19.83
C ALA A 65 6.35 4.20 20.45
N GLU A 66 7.69 4.31 20.40
CA GLU A 66 8.43 5.47 20.90
C GLU A 66 8.48 6.65 19.91
N LEU A 67 8.10 6.44 18.65
CA LEU A 67 8.17 7.51 17.65
C LEU A 67 7.12 8.59 17.90
N PRO A 68 7.43 9.88 17.64
CA PRO A 68 6.44 10.94 17.62
C PRO A 68 5.28 10.64 16.63
N THR A 69 4.07 11.07 16.97
CA THR A 69 2.86 10.81 16.17
C THR A 69 3.01 11.20 14.70
N LEU A 70 3.60 12.35 14.41
CA LEU A 70 3.84 12.81 13.03
C LEU A 70 4.77 11.86 12.26
N GLN A 71 5.77 11.30 12.92
CA GLN A 71 6.68 10.33 12.30
C GLN A 71 5.95 8.99 12.03
N LEU A 72 5.08 8.55 12.94
CA LEU A 72 4.22 7.38 12.73
C LEU A 72 3.31 7.59 11.52
N ILE A 73 2.62 8.73 11.43
CA ILE A 73 1.73 9.03 10.29
C ILE A 73 2.53 9.07 8.97
N SER A 74 3.69 9.73 8.97
CA SER A 74 4.56 9.78 7.79
C SER A 74 5.00 8.38 7.36
N ARG A 75 5.42 7.54 8.31
CA ARG A 75 5.84 6.16 8.06
C ARG A 75 4.69 5.28 7.57
N PHE A 76 3.51 5.43 8.16
CA PHE A 76 2.29 4.75 7.72
C PHE A 76 1.95 5.08 6.25
N ARG A 77 1.93 6.38 5.90
CA ARG A 77 1.64 6.83 4.54
C ARG A 77 2.60 6.25 3.50
N ARG A 78 3.86 6.15 3.85
CA ARG A 78 4.91 5.65 2.95
C ARG A 78 5.05 4.12 2.97
N GLY A 79 4.17 3.40 3.66
CA GLY A 79 4.30 1.97 3.88
C GLY A 79 4.57 1.15 2.62
N VAL A 80 3.91 1.46 1.49
CA VAL A 80 4.12 0.75 0.22
C VAL A 80 5.55 0.85 -0.32
N GLU A 81 6.31 1.89 0.09
CA GLU A 81 7.71 2.06 -0.29
C GLU A 81 8.65 1.05 0.40
N ALA A 82 8.14 0.36 1.42
CA ALA A 82 8.87 -0.73 2.10
C ALA A 82 8.95 -2.00 1.24
N PHE A 83 8.07 -2.17 0.25
CA PHE A 83 8.13 -3.31 -0.64
C PHE A 83 9.27 -3.19 -1.64
N ASP A 84 10.03 -4.29 -1.76
CA ASP A 84 11.10 -4.41 -2.74
C ASP A 84 10.50 -4.43 -4.16
N ARG A 85 10.96 -3.52 -5.01
CA ARG A 85 10.46 -3.37 -6.38
C ARG A 85 10.78 -4.56 -7.29
N ARG A 86 11.72 -5.43 -6.91
CA ARG A 86 11.98 -6.66 -7.63
C ARG A 86 10.74 -7.57 -7.72
N VAL A 87 9.73 -7.36 -6.86
CA VAL A 87 8.45 -8.06 -6.93
C VAL A 87 7.78 -7.96 -8.29
N PHE A 88 7.98 -6.88 -9.03
CA PHE A 88 7.46 -6.69 -10.39
C PHE A 88 8.33 -7.34 -11.49
N GLN A 89 9.43 -7.98 -11.12
CA GLN A 89 10.25 -8.78 -12.04
C GLN A 89 9.87 -10.26 -12.02
N LEU A 90 8.99 -10.67 -11.09
CA LEU A 90 8.52 -12.03 -11.00
C LEU A 90 7.57 -12.35 -12.17
N ASN A 91 7.63 -13.60 -12.62
CA ASN A 91 6.62 -14.18 -13.50
C ASN A 91 5.46 -14.80 -12.69
N GLU A 92 4.40 -15.24 -13.37
CA GLU A 92 3.19 -15.78 -12.73
C GLU A 92 3.48 -17.02 -11.89
N ARG A 93 4.35 -17.93 -12.35
CA ARG A 93 4.77 -19.11 -11.57
C ARG A 93 5.51 -18.73 -10.30
N GLN A 94 6.33 -17.70 -10.36
CA GLN A 94 7.12 -17.21 -9.23
C GLN A 94 6.27 -16.52 -8.16
N ILE A 95 5.25 -15.74 -8.56
CA ILE A 95 4.35 -15.13 -7.57
C ILE A 95 3.48 -16.15 -6.82
N ASP A 96 3.30 -17.34 -7.40
CA ASP A 96 2.52 -18.44 -6.83
C ASP A 96 3.40 -19.51 -6.15
N THR A 97 4.71 -19.30 -6.09
CA THR A 97 5.61 -20.22 -5.41
C THR A 97 5.34 -20.26 -3.91
N ALA A 98 4.91 -21.41 -3.41
CA ALA A 98 4.81 -21.69 -1.99
C ALA A 98 6.18 -22.04 -1.40
N PHE A 99 6.39 -21.70 -0.15
CA PHE A 99 7.66 -21.93 0.55
C PHE A 99 7.52 -23.01 1.61
N LEU A 100 8.59 -23.77 1.82
CA LEU A 100 8.65 -24.73 2.91
C LEU A 100 8.78 -24.02 4.26
N PRO A 101 8.30 -24.60 5.36
CA PRO A 101 8.34 -23.97 6.69
C PRO A 101 9.75 -23.60 7.15
N ASP A 102 10.75 -24.40 6.80
CA ASP A 102 12.16 -24.21 7.15
C ASP A 102 12.87 -23.11 6.34
N ALA A 103 12.26 -22.63 5.27
CA ALA A 103 12.77 -21.47 4.53
C ALA A 103 12.80 -20.16 5.34
N GLY A 104 12.09 -20.10 6.48
CA GLY A 104 12.08 -18.93 7.38
C GLY A 104 11.46 -17.67 6.80
N VAL A 105 10.63 -17.82 5.75
CA VAL A 105 9.97 -16.71 5.03
C VAL A 105 8.43 -16.81 5.03
N GLY A 106 7.87 -17.72 5.83
CA GLY A 106 6.45 -18.03 5.82
C GLY A 106 6.02 -18.81 4.56
N ARG A 107 4.96 -19.60 4.66
CA ARG A 107 4.51 -20.51 3.58
C ARG A 107 3.78 -19.80 2.43
N TRP A 108 3.20 -18.65 2.66
CA TRP A 108 2.37 -17.96 1.68
C TRP A 108 3.17 -17.56 0.43
N PRO A 109 2.62 -17.79 -0.78
CA PRO A 109 3.12 -17.19 -2.01
C PRO A 109 3.13 -15.66 -1.95
N VAL A 110 3.89 -15.04 -2.84
CA VAL A 110 3.96 -13.57 -2.92
C VAL A 110 2.59 -12.95 -3.17
N ARG A 111 1.79 -13.55 -4.05
CA ARG A 111 0.41 -13.12 -4.35
C ARG A 111 -0.43 -13.04 -3.07
N VAL A 112 -0.45 -14.12 -2.30
CA VAL A 112 -1.22 -14.20 -1.04
C VAL A 112 -0.71 -13.19 -0.03
N LEU A 113 0.62 -13.07 0.14
CA LEU A 113 1.21 -12.13 1.08
C LEU A 113 0.79 -10.69 0.79
N VAL A 114 0.87 -10.25 -0.48
CA VAL A 114 0.53 -8.86 -0.86
C VAL A 114 -0.97 -8.60 -0.73
N GLY A 115 -1.80 -9.57 -1.13
CA GLY A 115 -3.26 -9.50 -0.97
C GLY A 115 -3.67 -9.41 0.50
N HIS A 116 -3.08 -10.26 1.36
CA HIS A 116 -3.31 -10.25 2.81
C HIS A 116 -2.97 -8.89 3.44
N VAL A 117 -1.87 -8.25 3.03
CA VAL A 117 -1.53 -6.92 3.56
C VAL A 117 -2.56 -5.87 3.14
N ALA A 118 -3.13 -5.97 1.93
CA ALA A 118 -4.20 -5.07 1.50
C ALA A 118 -5.47 -5.22 2.34
N ASP A 119 -5.90 -6.46 2.61
CA ASP A 119 -7.05 -6.73 3.48
C ASP A 119 -6.81 -6.27 4.92
N ALA A 120 -5.60 -6.50 5.43
CA ALA A 120 -5.21 -6.02 6.76
C ALA A 120 -5.30 -4.49 6.85
N ASP A 121 -4.89 -3.75 5.80
CA ASP A 121 -5.00 -2.29 5.76
C ASP A 121 -6.46 -1.81 5.71
N LEU A 122 -7.35 -2.50 4.98
CA LEU A 122 -8.78 -2.21 4.99
C LEU A 122 -9.36 -2.35 6.41
N ALA A 123 -9.04 -3.47 7.09
CA ALA A 123 -9.46 -3.70 8.47
C ALA A 123 -8.87 -2.65 9.43
N ALA A 124 -7.60 -2.28 9.25
CA ALA A 124 -6.92 -1.26 10.06
C ALA A 124 -7.62 0.09 10.00
N ILE A 125 -7.85 0.58 8.80
CA ILE A 125 -8.44 1.90 8.57
C ILE A 125 -9.87 1.94 9.09
N HIS A 126 -10.66 0.88 8.86
CA HIS A 126 -11.99 0.79 9.42
C HIS A 126 -11.98 0.82 10.95
N ARG A 127 -11.06 0.06 11.59
CA ARG A 127 -10.90 0.06 13.06
C ARG A 127 -10.51 1.43 13.59
N MET A 128 -9.53 2.09 12.96
CA MET A 128 -9.10 3.44 13.35
C MET A 128 -10.25 4.45 13.24
N ARG A 129 -11.04 4.41 12.16
CA ARG A 129 -12.20 5.29 11.98
C ARG A 129 -13.28 5.05 13.04
N ARG A 130 -13.53 3.79 13.38
CA ARG A 130 -14.49 3.44 14.43
C ARG A 130 -14.06 3.95 15.81
N VAL A 131 -12.78 3.84 16.15
CA VAL A 131 -12.24 4.39 17.40
C VAL A 131 -12.44 5.91 17.49
N VAL A 132 -12.30 6.62 16.38
CA VAL A 132 -12.52 8.08 16.36
C VAL A 132 -14.00 8.44 16.39
N GLY A 133 -14.84 7.72 15.63
CA GLY A 133 -16.24 8.07 15.40
C GLY A 133 -17.24 7.46 16.36
N GLU A 134 -16.89 6.37 17.05
CA GLU A 134 -17.80 5.62 17.94
C GLU A 134 -17.29 5.63 19.37
N GLU A 135 -18.18 5.35 20.32
CA GLU A 135 -17.82 5.12 21.72
C GLU A 135 -17.60 3.63 21.97
N ASN A 136 -16.40 3.29 22.47
CA ASN A 136 -16.03 1.92 22.84
C ASN A 136 -16.35 0.84 21.77
N PRO A 137 -15.94 1.02 20.51
CA PRO A 137 -16.26 0.08 19.45
C PRO A 137 -15.63 -1.29 19.72
N VAL A 138 -16.38 -2.35 19.44
CA VAL A 138 -15.88 -3.73 19.46
C VAL A 138 -15.56 -4.14 18.03
N PHE A 139 -14.33 -4.62 17.80
CA PHE A 139 -13.89 -5.01 16.47
C PHE A 139 -14.29 -6.46 16.17
N ALA A 140 -14.71 -6.71 14.93
CA ALA A 140 -14.83 -8.06 14.44
C ALA A 140 -13.44 -8.70 14.30
N ASN A 141 -13.36 -9.98 14.64
CA ASN A 141 -12.19 -10.77 14.24
C ASN A 141 -12.22 -10.98 12.72
N TRP A 142 -11.06 -11.10 12.15
CA TRP A 142 -10.88 -11.43 10.75
C TRP A 142 -10.04 -12.72 10.69
N ASP A 143 -10.59 -13.71 10.00
CA ASP A 143 -9.96 -15.01 9.81
C ASP A 143 -9.20 -14.99 8.48
N GLU A 144 -7.90 -14.77 8.56
CA GLU A 144 -7.01 -14.68 7.40
C GLU A 144 -6.84 -16.02 6.68
N ASP A 145 -6.87 -17.13 7.41
CA ASP A 145 -6.76 -18.47 6.83
C ASP A 145 -8.00 -18.80 6.00
N ALA A 146 -9.19 -18.42 6.46
CA ALA A 146 -10.43 -18.57 5.70
C ALA A 146 -10.40 -17.79 4.36
N PHE A 147 -9.72 -16.63 4.31
CA PHE A 147 -9.54 -15.87 3.07
C PHE A 147 -8.61 -16.59 2.09
N VAL A 148 -7.55 -17.21 2.60
CA VAL A 148 -6.65 -18.04 1.80
C VAL A 148 -7.39 -19.27 1.28
N ASP A 149 -8.14 -19.97 2.13
CA ASP A 149 -8.89 -21.18 1.79
C ASP A 149 -10.01 -20.88 0.78
N ALA A 150 -10.65 -19.72 0.90
CA ALA A 150 -11.65 -19.23 -0.07
C ALA A 150 -11.04 -18.73 -1.39
N ASN A 151 -9.72 -18.73 -1.52
CA ASN A 151 -8.99 -18.34 -2.72
C ASN A 151 -9.19 -16.89 -3.16
N LEU A 152 -9.39 -15.98 -2.19
CA LEU A 152 -9.70 -14.58 -2.48
C LEU A 152 -8.52 -13.82 -3.12
N TYR A 153 -7.32 -14.34 -3.01
CA TYR A 153 -6.11 -13.73 -3.62
C TYR A 153 -5.82 -14.25 -5.03
N GLY A 154 -6.76 -15.01 -5.60
CA GLY A 154 -6.63 -15.64 -6.89
C GLY A 154 -5.84 -16.95 -6.83
N ASN A 155 -5.99 -17.76 -7.84
CA ASN A 155 -5.32 -19.05 -7.95
C ASN A 155 -4.94 -19.37 -9.41
N VAL A 156 -4.18 -20.42 -9.57
CA VAL A 156 -3.57 -20.91 -10.81
C VAL A 156 -4.51 -21.85 -11.59
N HIS A 157 -5.83 -21.72 -11.47
CA HIS A 157 -6.78 -22.68 -12.02
C HIS A 157 -6.80 -22.77 -13.55
N GLU A 158 -6.38 -21.71 -14.23
CA GLU A 158 -6.40 -21.66 -15.70
C GLU A 158 -5.06 -22.00 -16.35
N GLY A 159 -4.08 -22.44 -15.58
CA GLY A 159 -2.71 -22.63 -16.03
C GLY A 159 -1.95 -21.30 -16.17
N TYR A 160 -0.64 -21.41 -16.31
CA TYR A 160 0.23 -20.24 -16.49
C TYR A 160 0.24 -19.80 -17.95
N ALA A 161 0.44 -18.51 -18.19
CA ALA A 161 0.58 -18.00 -19.55
C ALA A 161 1.92 -18.45 -20.18
N ASP A 162 1.87 -18.93 -21.41
CA ASP A 162 3.09 -19.27 -22.17
C ASP A 162 3.68 -18.04 -22.88
N ASP A 163 2.84 -17.01 -23.10
CA ASP A 163 3.25 -15.74 -23.68
C ASP A 163 3.76 -14.77 -22.60
N PRO A 164 5.01 -14.23 -22.74
CA PRO A 164 5.60 -13.35 -21.73
C PRO A 164 4.81 -12.05 -21.46
N GLU A 165 4.12 -11.50 -22.44
CA GLU A 165 3.32 -10.29 -22.27
C GLU A 165 2.06 -10.59 -21.46
N ALA A 166 1.38 -11.70 -21.74
CA ALA A 166 0.23 -12.17 -20.98
C ALA A 166 0.64 -12.56 -19.54
N ASP A 167 1.78 -13.22 -19.35
CA ASP A 167 2.33 -13.53 -18.03
C ASP A 167 2.56 -12.25 -17.21
N HIS A 168 3.26 -11.27 -17.80
CA HIS A 168 3.50 -9.98 -17.14
C HIS A 168 2.19 -9.26 -16.78
N ALA A 169 1.21 -9.24 -17.71
CA ALA A 169 -0.10 -8.61 -17.44
C ALA A 169 -0.82 -9.28 -16.27
N ARG A 170 -0.77 -10.61 -16.15
CA ARG A 170 -1.36 -11.34 -15.01
C ARG A 170 -0.66 -11.03 -13.70
N VAL A 171 0.67 -10.94 -13.68
CA VAL A 171 1.46 -10.52 -12.51
C VAL A 171 1.06 -9.11 -12.07
N MET A 172 1.01 -8.18 -13.04
CA MET A 172 0.63 -6.79 -12.75
C MET A 172 -0.80 -6.69 -12.20
N ASN A 173 -1.74 -7.48 -12.70
CA ASN A 173 -3.11 -7.53 -12.17
C ASN A 173 -3.14 -8.12 -10.75
N ALA A 174 -2.37 -9.17 -10.49
CA ALA A 174 -2.35 -9.85 -9.19
C ALA A 174 -1.73 -8.99 -8.08
N LEU A 175 -0.73 -8.19 -8.39
CA LEU A 175 0.02 -7.38 -7.42
C LEU A 175 -0.40 -5.91 -7.43
N GLY A 176 -0.71 -5.36 -8.60
CA GLY A 176 -0.99 -3.93 -8.76
C GLY A 176 -2.26 -3.48 -8.05
N GLY A 177 -3.32 -4.27 -8.09
CA GLY A 177 -4.56 -3.99 -7.37
C GLY A 177 -4.37 -3.88 -5.87
N PRO A 178 -3.88 -4.91 -5.18
CA PRO A 178 -3.58 -4.85 -3.75
C PRO A 178 -2.61 -3.72 -3.37
N MET A 179 -1.54 -3.49 -4.15
CA MET A 179 -0.60 -2.39 -3.88
C MET A 179 -1.25 -1.02 -4.04
N ALA A 180 -2.13 -0.84 -5.02
CA ALA A 180 -2.89 0.39 -5.18
C ALA A 180 -3.84 0.62 -4.00
N VAL A 181 -4.51 -0.43 -3.51
CA VAL A 181 -5.36 -0.38 -2.30
C VAL A 181 -4.54 0.06 -1.10
N ILE A 182 -3.40 -0.57 -0.84
CA ILE A 182 -2.50 -0.20 0.28
C ILE A 182 -2.09 1.27 0.15
N HIS A 183 -1.59 1.68 -1.01
CA HIS A 183 -1.13 3.05 -1.22
C HIS A 183 -2.25 4.08 -1.00
N THR A 184 -3.36 3.92 -1.69
CA THR A 184 -4.49 4.87 -1.65
C THR A 184 -5.08 4.98 -0.26
N ASN A 185 -5.31 3.85 0.40
CA ASN A 185 -5.85 3.79 1.74
C ASN A 185 -4.94 4.48 2.76
N ARG A 186 -3.64 4.22 2.71
CA ARG A 186 -2.67 4.83 3.63
C ARG A 186 -2.50 6.32 3.38
N GLN A 187 -2.51 6.77 2.12
CA GLN A 187 -2.49 8.20 1.80
C GLN A 187 -3.74 8.91 2.32
N TRP A 188 -4.92 8.36 2.04
CA TRP A 188 -6.18 8.91 2.52
C TRP A 188 -6.28 8.91 4.05
N ALA A 189 -5.96 7.79 4.69
CA ALA A 189 -5.99 7.70 6.14
C ALA A 189 -5.00 8.66 6.79
N GLY A 190 -3.79 8.78 6.25
CA GLY A 190 -2.80 9.71 6.78
C GLY A 190 -3.22 11.16 6.73
N GLN A 191 -4.07 11.57 5.77
CA GLN A 191 -4.60 12.93 5.71
C GLN A 191 -5.52 13.24 6.88
N TRP A 192 -6.51 12.38 7.16
CA TRP A 192 -7.42 12.65 8.28
C TRP A 192 -6.76 12.39 9.65
N LEU A 193 -5.79 11.47 9.74
CA LEU A 193 -5.00 11.29 10.98
C LEU A 193 -4.22 12.56 11.34
N LEU A 194 -3.72 13.31 10.36
CA LEU A 194 -3.05 14.59 10.58
C LEU A 194 -3.98 15.70 11.08
N SER A 195 -5.29 15.60 10.85
CA SER A 195 -6.28 16.57 11.29
C SER A 195 -6.86 16.30 12.68
N LEU A 196 -6.47 15.19 13.32
CA LEU A 196 -6.98 14.81 14.63
C LEU A 196 -6.33 15.62 15.75
N GLU A 197 -7.13 15.94 16.77
CA GLU A 197 -6.67 16.52 18.01
C GLU A 197 -5.95 15.48 18.87
N ASP A 198 -5.09 15.96 19.79
CA ASP A 198 -4.28 15.07 20.65
C ASP A 198 -5.13 14.11 21.49
N SER A 199 -6.31 14.54 21.92
CA SER A 199 -7.26 13.72 22.69
C SER A 199 -7.75 12.48 21.93
N ALA A 200 -7.82 12.52 20.61
CA ALA A 200 -8.25 11.41 19.79
C ALA A 200 -7.30 10.19 19.86
N TRP A 201 -6.02 10.42 20.09
CA TRP A 201 -5.00 9.37 20.11
C TRP A 201 -5.11 8.42 21.30
N SER A 202 -5.76 8.84 22.39
CA SER A 202 -6.05 8.01 23.56
C SER A 202 -7.41 7.29 23.48
N ARG A 203 -8.27 7.62 22.50
CA ARG A 203 -9.51 6.88 22.28
C ARG A 203 -9.20 5.43 21.93
N SER A 204 -10.06 4.52 22.36
CA SER A 204 -9.79 3.08 22.23
C SER A 204 -10.99 2.29 21.77
N GLY A 205 -10.74 1.07 21.31
CA GLY A 205 -11.73 0.05 21.02
C GLY A 205 -11.27 -1.31 21.50
N MET A 206 -12.19 -2.27 21.55
CA MET A 206 -11.95 -3.62 22.03
C MET A 206 -11.66 -4.56 20.86
N HIS A 207 -10.45 -5.11 20.84
CA HIS A 207 -10.09 -6.19 19.93
C HIS A 207 -10.33 -7.55 20.60
N PRO A 208 -11.00 -8.51 19.95
CA PRO A 208 -11.42 -9.77 20.59
C PRO A 208 -10.24 -10.60 21.12
N ILE A 209 -9.07 -10.49 20.52
CA ILE A 209 -7.87 -11.26 20.92
C ILE A 209 -6.86 -10.39 21.67
N ARG A 210 -6.68 -9.11 21.26
CA ARG A 210 -5.63 -8.23 21.78
C ARG A 210 -6.09 -7.35 22.95
N GLY A 211 -7.40 -7.36 23.27
CA GLY A 211 -7.98 -6.52 24.31
C GLY A 211 -8.15 -5.06 23.87
N VAL A 212 -8.08 -4.14 24.80
CA VAL A 212 -8.20 -2.71 24.55
C VAL A 212 -7.01 -2.20 23.73
N MET A 213 -7.31 -1.51 22.64
CA MET A 213 -6.30 -0.88 21.78
C MET A 213 -6.66 0.58 21.54
N THR A 214 -5.73 1.48 21.84
CA THR A 214 -5.86 2.89 21.48
C THR A 214 -5.73 3.11 19.97
N LEU A 215 -6.15 4.27 19.48
CA LEU A 215 -5.89 4.67 18.09
C LEU A 215 -4.41 4.58 17.74
N ARG A 216 -3.55 5.01 18.69
CA ARG A 216 -2.09 4.94 18.52
C ARG A 216 -1.60 3.49 18.44
N ASP A 217 -2.10 2.59 19.27
CA ASP A 217 -1.72 1.17 19.24
C ASP A 217 -2.10 0.49 17.92
N ILE A 218 -3.27 0.85 17.38
CA ILE A 218 -3.71 0.37 16.08
C ILE A 218 -2.75 0.87 15.00
N LEU A 219 -2.44 2.15 14.95
CA LEU A 219 -1.51 2.73 13.96
C LEU A 219 -0.14 2.05 14.01
N VAL A 220 0.46 1.93 15.20
CA VAL A 220 1.75 1.25 15.42
C VAL A 220 1.68 -0.21 14.95
N SER A 221 0.61 -0.92 15.30
CA SER A 221 0.45 -2.33 14.93
C SER A 221 0.41 -2.54 13.42
N TYR A 222 -0.23 -1.65 12.67
CA TYR A 222 -0.36 -1.80 11.23
C TYR A 222 0.80 -1.19 10.41
N ILE A 223 1.59 -0.29 11.00
CA ILE A 223 2.91 0.04 10.45
C ILE A 223 3.81 -1.19 10.56
N TRP A 224 3.92 -1.76 11.76
CA TRP A 224 4.75 -2.94 12.01
C TRP A 224 4.32 -4.12 11.15
N HIS A 225 3.01 -4.36 11.00
CA HIS A 225 2.46 -5.48 10.23
C HIS A 225 2.90 -5.43 8.76
N LEU A 226 2.74 -4.28 8.09
CA LEU A 226 3.20 -4.14 6.71
C LEU A 226 4.72 -4.31 6.60
N GLU A 227 5.48 -3.69 7.48
CA GLU A 227 6.94 -3.78 7.46
C GLU A 227 7.45 -5.21 7.74
N HIS A 228 6.77 -5.93 8.61
CA HIS A 228 7.05 -7.34 8.87
C HIS A 228 6.86 -8.18 7.60
N HIS A 229 5.76 -7.98 6.89
CA HIS A 229 5.50 -8.66 5.62
C HIS A 229 6.43 -8.20 4.49
N ALA A 230 6.80 -6.91 4.45
CA ALA A 230 7.78 -6.41 3.50
C ALA A 230 9.16 -7.07 3.68
N LYS A 231 9.58 -7.31 4.92
CA LYS A 231 10.80 -8.06 5.24
C LYS A 231 10.73 -9.52 4.78
N PHE A 232 9.56 -10.17 4.91
CA PHE A 232 9.38 -11.51 4.37
C PHE A 232 9.37 -11.51 2.84
N LEU A 233 8.76 -10.51 2.22
CA LEU A 233 8.78 -10.35 0.77
C LEU A 233 10.21 -10.21 0.24
N GLU A 234 11.03 -9.34 0.83
CA GLU A 234 12.44 -9.18 0.46
C GLU A 234 13.18 -10.51 0.47
N LYS A 235 13.06 -11.28 1.57
CA LYS A 235 13.69 -12.61 1.68
C LYS A 235 13.14 -13.61 0.66
N LYS A 236 11.84 -13.58 0.33
CA LYS A 236 11.27 -14.43 -0.71
C LYS A 236 11.86 -14.10 -2.07
N LEU A 237 12.04 -12.80 -2.37
CA LEU A 237 12.66 -12.35 -3.61
C LEU A 237 14.12 -12.79 -3.70
N ASP A 238 14.86 -12.75 -2.59
CA ASP A 238 16.24 -13.27 -2.54
C ASP A 238 16.30 -14.78 -2.84
N LEU A 239 15.30 -15.56 -2.39
CA LEU A 239 15.22 -16.99 -2.69
C LEU A 239 14.84 -17.27 -4.14
N ILE A 240 14.02 -16.44 -4.76
CA ILE A 240 13.49 -16.64 -6.13
C ILE A 240 14.45 -16.07 -7.18
N LEU A 241 14.97 -14.87 -6.97
CA LEU A 241 15.74 -14.07 -7.94
C LEU A 241 17.23 -14.02 -7.63
N GLY A 242 17.63 -14.49 -6.44
CA GLY A 242 18.94 -14.22 -5.87
C GLY A 242 18.99 -12.89 -5.09
N PRO A 243 20.08 -12.63 -4.36
CA PRO A 243 20.24 -11.42 -3.58
C PRO A 243 20.18 -10.17 -4.48
N ALA A 244 19.66 -9.08 -3.92
CA ALA A 244 19.64 -7.79 -4.64
C ALA A 244 21.07 -7.40 -5.04
N PRO A 245 21.29 -6.87 -6.25
CA PRO A 245 22.58 -6.34 -6.65
C PRO A 245 23.05 -5.31 -5.63
N ILE A 246 24.24 -5.46 -5.10
CA ILE A 246 24.89 -4.41 -4.33
C ILE A 246 25.23 -3.31 -5.36
N GLU A 247 24.49 -2.21 -5.34
CA GLU A 247 24.92 -1.03 -6.08
C GLU A 247 26.23 -0.56 -5.45
N GLU A 248 27.36 -1.00 -6.03
CA GLU A 248 28.65 -0.42 -5.70
C GLU A 248 28.51 1.07 -5.98
N ALA A 249 28.75 1.89 -4.96
CA ALA A 249 28.82 3.32 -5.13
C ALA A 249 29.92 3.57 -6.18
N SER A 250 29.52 3.78 -7.42
CA SER A 250 30.44 4.21 -8.48
C SER A 250 30.93 5.59 -8.11
N GLY A 251 31.95 5.60 -7.28
CA GLY A 251 32.71 6.79 -6.90
C GLY A 251 33.60 7.25 -8.05
N GLU A 252 33.01 7.47 -9.21
CA GLU A 252 33.63 8.34 -10.20
C GLU A 252 33.38 9.79 -9.79
N CYS A 253 34.10 10.21 -8.77
CA CYS A 253 34.44 11.61 -8.65
C CYS A 253 35.12 11.98 -9.96
N CYS A 254 34.54 12.91 -10.71
CA CYS A 254 35.13 13.52 -11.90
C CYS A 254 36.59 13.83 -11.61
N GLY A 255 37.49 12.94 -12.07
CA GLY A 255 38.90 13.17 -12.11
C GLY A 255 39.15 14.37 -13.02
N GLY A 256 39.37 15.52 -12.43
CA GLY A 256 39.72 16.75 -13.12
C GLY A 256 41.03 16.56 -13.88
N ALA A 257 40.95 16.49 -15.20
CA ALA A 257 42.08 16.76 -16.06
C ALA A 257 42.46 18.26 -15.85
N GLU A 258 43.59 18.49 -15.29
CA GLU A 258 44.21 19.82 -15.21
C GLU A 258 44.31 20.43 -16.62
N LYS A 259 43.47 21.44 -16.84
CA LYS A 259 43.76 22.45 -17.90
C LYS A 259 43.77 23.82 -17.20
N SER A 260 44.96 24.36 -17.12
CA SER A 260 45.29 25.72 -16.73
C SER A 260 44.44 26.74 -17.54
N GLY A 261 43.66 27.54 -16.86
CA GLY A 261 42.91 28.66 -17.42
C GLY A 261 42.13 29.37 -16.31
N GLY A 262 42.65 30.52 -15.88
CA GLY A 262 42.12 31.28 -14.77
C GLY A 262 40.68 31.73 -15.00
N CYS A 263 39.85 31.63 -13.95
CA CYS A 263 38.61 32.35 -13.82
C CYS A 263 38.51 32.92 -12.41
N GLY A 264 38.31 34.22 -12.38
CA GLY A 264 38.22 35.06 -11.21
C GLY A 264 36.98 34.77 -10.33
N GLY A 265 37.07 35.22 -9.12
CA GLY A 265 36.24 34.96 -7.96
C GLY A 265 34.72 35.13 -8.10
N GLY A 266 34.05 34.26 -7.39
CA GLY A 266 32.62 34.28 -7.14
C GLY A 266 32.28 33.20 -6.13
N GLY A 267 32.19 33.52 -4.83
CA GLY A 267 31.96 32.58 -3.76
C GLY A 267 30.55 32.00 -3.84
N CYS A 268 30.47 30.68 -3.90
CA CYS A 268 29.23 29.92 -3.63
C CYS A 268 29.27 29.48 -2.16
N GLY A 269 28.50 30.15 -1.32
CA GLY A 269 28.26 29.72 0.05
C GLY A 269 27.19 28.63 0.08
N CYS A 270 27.59 27.44 0.48
CA CYS A 270 26.67 26.41 0.91
C CYS A 270 26.38 26.62 2.41
N ARG A 271 25.13 26.85 2.72
CA ARG A 271 24.54 26.63 4.05
C ARG A 271 23.51 25.55 3.96
#